data_a7a5efa220848174f865b72d822631eb
#
_entry.id   a7a5efa220848174f865b72d822631eb
#
_cell.length_a   1.000
_cell.length_b   1.000
_cell.length_c   1.000
_cell.angle_alpha   90.00
_cell.angle_beta   90.00
_cell.angle_gamma   90.00
#
_symmetry.space_group_name_H-M   'P 1'
#
loop_
_entity.id
_entity.type
_entity.pdbx_description
1 polymer ?
#
loop_
_entity_poly.entity_id
_entity_poly.type
_entity_poly.pdbx_seq_one_letter_code
_entity_poly.pdbx_strand_id
1 'polypeptide(L)'
;MIADVKKSTEQKMHKSLEALKVDLGKVRTGRAHAGILDHVMVDYYGTPTAINQVANINLVDSRTIGVQPWEKNMLAKVEKAIRDADLGLNPVSQGELIRVPMPPLTEERRKELIKVVKGEAEAAKVAIRNVRRDANGTLKDLLKDKDISEDDERRAQDEIQKLTDRNIAEVDKILHAKEADLMAV
;
A
#
# COMPACT_ATOMS: atom_id res chain seq x y z
N MET A 1 14.48 4.69 30.67
CA MET A 1 13.14 5.32 30.72
C MET A 1 12.86 6.19 29.49
N ILE A 2 13.57 7.29 29.30
CA ILE A 2 13.40 8.17 28.13
C ILE A 2 13.72 7.43 26.84
N ALA A 3 14.80 6.65 26.81
CA ALA A 3 15.17 5.85 25.64
C ALA A 3 14.08 4.85 25.24
N ASP A 4 13.41 4.25 26.22
CA ASP A 4 12.30 3.32 25.97
C ASP A 4 11.07 4.04 25.41
N VAL A 5 10.77 5.23 25.91
CA VAL A 5 9.68 6.07 25.40
C VAL A 5 9.93 6.44 23.94
N LYS A 6 11.13 6.88 23.60
CA LYS A 6 11.52 7.23 22.24
C LYS A 6 11.41 6.03 21.30
N LYS A 7 11.96 4.89 21.70
CA LYS A 7 11.93 3.66 20.90
C LYS A 7 10.51 3.20 20.64
N SER A 8 9.67 3.18 21.68
CA SER A 8 8.26 2.82 21.55
C SER A 8 7.51 3.77 20.62
N THR A 9 7.78 5.08 20.75
CA THR A 9 7.19 6.14 19.93
C THR A 9 7.56 5.92 18.45
N GLU A 10 8.84 5.72 18.19
CA GLU A 10 9.33 5.46 16.83
C GLU A 10 8.69 4.24 16.20
N GLN A 11 8.59 3.14 16.96
CA GLN A 11 7.94 1.91 16.48
C GLN A 11 6.46 2.12 16.17
N LYS A 12 5.74 2.84 17.02
CA LYS A 12 4.31 3.13 16.81
C LYS A 12 4.08 4.04 15.60
N MET A 13 4.92 5.05 15.42
CA MET A 13 4.85 5.92 14.25
C MET A 13 5.18 5.16 12.97
N HIS A 14 6.18 4.27 13.01
CA HIS A 14 6.52 3.41 11.88
C HIS A 14 5.35 2.50 11.49
N LYS A 15 4.65 1.92 12.48
CA LYS A 15 3.45 1.12 12.22
C LYS A 15 2.37 1.92 11.51
N SER A 16 2.20 3.19 11.86
CA SER A 16 1.24 4.07 11.18
C SER A 16 1.62 4.30 9.72
N LEU A 17 2.92 4.47 9.42
CA LEU A 17 3.41 4.58 8.05
C LEU A 17 3.19 3.29 7.25
N GLU A 18 3.48 2.14 7.84
CA GLU A 18 3.29 0.86 7.18
C GLU A 18 1.80 0.57 6.92
N ALA A 19 0.92 0.90 7.88
CA ALA A 19 -0.52 0.79 7.69
C ALA A 19 -1.00 1.68 6.53
N LEU A 20 -0.49 2.90 6.43
CA LEU A 20 -0.80 3.80 5.31
C LEU A 20 -0.36 3.21 3.97
N LYS A 21 0.85 2.65 3.90
CA LYS A 21 1.34 2.00 2.67
C LYS A 21 0.44 0.85 2.25
N VAL A 22 0.00 0.03 3.19
CA VAL A 22 -0.92 -1.08 2.93
C VAL A 22 -2.26 -0.55 2.41
N ASP A 23 -2.83 0.45 3.07
CA ASP A 23 -4.12 1.02 2.68
C ASP A 23 -4.07 1.68 1.30
N LEU A 24 -3.01 2.43 1.01
CA LEU A 24 -2.83 3.04 -0.30
C LEU A 24 -2.54 2.00 -1.38
N GLY A 25 -1.90 0.89 -1.03
CA GLY A 25 -1.66 -0.22 -1.95
C GLY A 25 -2.94 -0.86 -2.48
N LYS A 26 -4.03 -0.77 -1.73
CA LYS A 26 -5.35 -1.28 -2.13
C LYS A 26 -6.06 -0.38 -3.14
N VAL A 27 -5.63 0.86 -3.29
CA VAL A 27 -6.24 1.81 -4.21
C VAL A 27 -5.72 1.55 -5.63
N ARG A 28 -6.63 1.26 -6.56
CA ARG A 28 -6.29 1.01 -7.96
C ARG A 28 -5.92 2.31 -8.67
N THR A 29 -4.74 2.33 -9.29
CA THR A 29 -4.21 3.52 -9.97
C THR A 29 -4.31 3.45 -11.50
N GLY A 30 -4.87 2.38 -12.05
CA GLY A 30 -4.82 2.13 -13.51
C GLY A 30 -3.48 1.58 -13.99
N ARG A 31 -2.47 1.51 -13.12
CA ARG A 31 -1.20 0.83 -13.42
C ARG A 31 -1.36 -0.67 -13.28
N ALA A 32 -0.71 -1.40 -14.18
CA ALA A 32 -0.64 -2.84 -14.10
C ALA A 32 0.21 -3.28 -12.89
N HIS A 33 -0.30 -4.27 -12.18
CA HIS A 33 0.40 -4.87 -11.04
C HIS A 33 0.15 -6.38 -11.07
N ALA A 34 1.22 -7.15 -11.05
CA ALA A 34 1.12 -8.61 -11.13
C ALA A 34 0.25 -9.21 -10.01
N GLY A 35 0.28 -8.60 -8.82
CA GLY A 35 -0.53 -9.01 -7.68
C GLY A 35 -2.03 -8.96 -7.86
N ILE A 36 -2.54 -8.26 -8.88
CA ILE A 36 -3.98 -8.23 -9.21
C ILE A 36 -4.50 -9.62 -9.53
N LEU A 37 -3.65 -10.49 -10.08
CA LEU A 37 -4.00 -11.86 -10.48
C LEU A 37 -3.71 -12.90 -9.40
N ASP A 38 -3.19 -12.54 -8.23
CA ASP A 38 -2.76 -13.49 -7.19
C ASP A 38 -3.86 -14.43 -6.71
N HIS A 39 -5.12 -13.99 -6.75
CA HIS A 39 -6.27 -14.79 -6.28
C HIS A 39 -7.00 -15.50 -7.41
N VAL A 40 -6.52 -15.40 -8.64
CA VAL A 40 -7.13 -16.09 -9.77
C VAL A 40 -6.76 -17.58 -9.71
N MET A 41 -7.78 -18.45 -9.76
CA MET A 41 -7.62 -19.90 -9.75
C MET A 41 -7.96 -20.45 -11.13
N VAL A 42 -7.08 -21.30 -11.64
CA VAL A 42 -7.21 -21.94 -12.94
C VAL A 42 -7.52 -23.42 -12.74
N ASP A 43 -8.45 -23.96 -13.52
CA ASP A 43 -8.70 -25.40 -13.54
C ASP A 43 -7.55 -26.11 -14.26
N TYR A 44 -6.66 -26.69 -13.48
CA TYR A 44 -5.52 -27.48 -13.98
C TYR A 44 -5.82 -28.97 -13.82
N TYR A 45 -6.28 -29.58 -14.90
CA TYR A 45 -6.67 -30.99 -14.94
C TYR A 45 -7.63 -31.41 -13.80
N GLY A 46 -8.65 -30.57 -13.58
CA GLY A 46 -9.67 -30.79 -12.55
C GLY A 46 -9.34 -30.26 -11.16
N THR A 47 -8.14 -29.72 -10.97
CA THR A 47 -7.70 -29.16 -9.68
C THR A 47 -7.57 -27.66 -9.75
N PRO A 48 -8.27 -26.87 -8.89
CA PRO A 48 -8.06 -25.44 -8.83
C PRO A 48 -6.62 -25.12 -8.42
N THR A 49 -5.90 -24.40 -9.28
CA THR A 49 -4.48 -24.09 -9.10
C THR A 49 -4.27 -22.60 -9.28
N ALA A 50 -3.45 -21.99 -8.43
CA ALA A 50 -3.13 -20.57 -8.54
C ALA A 50 -2.50 -20.27 -9.91
N ILE A 51 -2.87 -19.14 -10.50
CA ILE A 51 -2.43 -18.78 -11.85
C ILE A 51 -0.90 -18.72 -11.98
N ASN A 52 -0.20 -18.29 -10.94
CA ASN A 52 1.26 -18.22 -10.92
C ASN A 52 1.95 -19.60 -10.90
N GLN A 53 1.20 -20.66 -10.65
CA GLN A 53 1.66 -22.05 -10.68
C GLN A 53 1.53 -22.70 -12.06
N VAL A 54 0.86 -22.05 -12.99
CA VAL A 54 0.62 -22.58 -14.35
C VAL A 54 1.06 -21.63 -15.45
N ALA A 55 1.48 -20.43 -15.10
CA ALA A 55 1.88 -19.41 -16.06
C ALA A 55 2.93 -18.46 -15.47
N ASN A 56 3.73 -17.87 -16.37
CA ASN A 56 4.56 -16.74 -16.03
C ASN A 56 3.76 -15.45 -16.12
N ILE A 57 3.84 -14.60 -15.09
CA ILE A 57 3.13 -13.33 -15.04
C ILE A 57 4.16 -12.20 -15.02
N ASN A 58 4.14 -11.36 -16.05
CA ASN A 58 5.06 -10.24 -16.19
C ASN A 58 4.30 -8.99 -16.62
N LEU A 59 4.88 -7.82 -16.41
CA LEU A 59 4.36 -6.58 -16.95
C LEU A 59 4.91 -6.39 -18.37
N VAL A 60 4.01 -6.26 -19.35
CA VAL A 60 4.38 -5.94 -20.73
C VAL A 60 4.70 -4.45 -20.85
N ASP A 61 3.86 -3.64 -20.21
CA ASP A 61 4.05 -2.19 -20.07
C ASP A 61 3.39 -1.71 -18.76
N SER A 62 3.35 -0.41 -18.53
CA SER A 62 2.80 0.16 -17.30
C SER A 62 1.31 -0.10 -17.08
N ARG A 63 0.58 -0.56 -18.11
CA ARG A 63 -0.88 -0.75 -18.09
C ARG A 63 -1.31 -2.15 -18.53
N THR A 64 -0.40 -3.03 -18.90
CA THR A 64 -0.71 -4.34 -19.44
C THR A 64 0.07 -5.42 -18.72
N ILE A 65 -0.65 -6.42 -18.22
CA ILE A 65 -0.04 -7.62 -17.66
C ILE A 65 0.07 -8.65 -18.77
N GLY A 66 1.22 -9.31 -18.90
CA GLY A 66 1.44 -10.44 -19.79
C GLY A 66 1.37 -11.73 -18.99
N VAL A 67 0.51 -12.65 -19.42
CA VAL A 67 0.38 -13.99 -18.83
C VAL A 67 0.74 -15.01 -19.89
N GLN A 68 1.80 -15.76 -19.66
CA GLN A 68 2.27 -16.79 -20.55
C GLN A 68 2.12 -18.16 -19.90
N PRO A 69 1.10 -18.93 -20.27
CA PRO A 69 0.96 -20.29 -19.76
C PRO A 69 2.16 -21.17 -20.15
N TRP A 70 2.59 -22.01 -19.25
CA TRP A 70 3.70 -22.94 -19.52
C TRP A 70 3.30 -24.03 -20.50
N GLU A 71 2.03 -24.43 -20.48
CA GLU A 71 1.46 -25.41 -21.39
C GLU A 71 0.52 -24.71 -22.38
N LYS A 72 0.74 -24.93 -23.68
CA LYS A 72 -0.07 -24.30 -24.75
C LYS A 72 -1.54 -24.66 -24.68
N ASN A 73 -1.87 -25.88 -24.25
CA ASN A 73 -3.23 -26.34 -24.09
C ASN A 73 -3.98 -25.69 -22.94
N MET A 74 -3.27 -24.98 -22.05
CA MET A 74 -3.86 -24.25 -20.95
C MET A 74 -4.24 -22.80 -21.29
N LEU A 75 -3.87 -22.30 -22.46
CA LEU A 75 -4.08 -20.91 -22.85
C LEU A 75 -5.56 -20.49 -22.70
N ALA A 76 -6.47 -21.25 -23.27
CA ALA A 76 -7.91 -20.96 -23.20
C ALA A 76 -8.45 -21.01 -21.76
N LYS A 77 -7.99 -21.96 -20.96
CA LYS A 77 -8.41 -22.10 -19.56
C LYS A 77 -7.91 -20.96 -18.70
N VAL A 78 -6.67 -20.52 -18.89
CA VAL A 78 -6.10 -19.38 -18.16
C VAL A 78 -6.81 -18.09 -18.55
N GLU A 79 -7.07 -17.87 -19.84
CA GLU A 79 -7.82 -16.72 -20.33
C GLU A 79 -9.23 -16.68 -19.72
N LYS A 80 -9.93 -17.80 -19.74
CA LYS A 80 -11.27 -17.92 -19.16
C LYS A 80 -11.24 -17.65 -17.65
N ALA A 81 -10.26 -18.18 -16.93
CA ALA A 81 -10.14 -17.97 -15.48
C ALA A 81 -9.97 -16.49 -15.15
N ILE A 82 -9.18 -15.76 -15.92
CA ILE A 82 -8.98 -14.30 -15.72
C ILE A 82 -10.29 -13.56 -15.99
N ARG A 83 -10.99 -13.92 -17.07
CA ARG A 83 -12.27 -13.30 -17.43
C ARG A 83 -13.34 -13.53 -16.37
N ASP A 84 -13.43 -14.76 -15.86
CA ASP A 84 -14.46 -15.18 -14.90
C ASP A 84 -14.13 -14.77 -13.45
N ALA A 85 -12.94 -14.25 -13.19
CA ALA A 85 -12.50 -13.85 -11.84
C ALA A 85 -13.19 -12.59 -11.31
N ASP A 86 -14.07 -11.97 -12.09
CA ASP A 86 -14.83 -10.76 -11.73
C ASP A 86 -13.95 -9.58 -11.31
N LEU A 87 -12.79 -9.44 -11.95
CA LEU A 87 -11.86 -8.34 -11.71
C LEU A 87 -12.07 -7.16 -12.67
N GLY A 88 -13.06 -7.27 -13.57
CA GLY A 88 -13.29 -6.26 -14.59
C GLY A 88 -12.21 -6.22 -15.67
N LEU A 89 -11.45 -7.30 -15.81
CA LEU A 89 -10.36 -7.42 -16.77
C LEU A 89 -10.86 -8.09 -18.06
N ASN A 90 -10.29 -7.68 -19.18
CA ASN A 90 -10.61 -8.23 -20.49
C ASN A 90 -9.35 -8.82 -21.14
N PRO A 91 -9.03 -10.09 -20.85
CA PRO A 91 -7.84 -10.72 -21.41
C PRO A 91 -7.99 -10.96 -22.91
N VAL A 92 -6.90 -10.73 -23.64
CA VAL A 92 -6.82 -10.95 -25.08
C VAL A 92 -5.63 -11.85 -25.38
N SER A 93 -5.87 -12.99 -26.01
CA SER A 93 -4.80 -13.90 -26.45
C SER A 93 -4.12 -13.37 -27.70
N GLN A 94 -2.81 -13.34 -27.68
CA GLN A 94 -1.99 -12.99 -28.84
C GLN A 94 -0.86 -14.02 -28.95
N GLY A 95 -1.01 -14.98 -29.84
CA GLY A 95 -0.09 -16.12 -29.92
C GLY A 95 -0.14 -16.96 -28.64
N GLU A 96 0.99 -17.13 -27.98
CA GLU A 96 1.10 -17.86 -26.72
C GLU A 96 0.98 -16.96 -25.49
N LEU A 97 0.85 -15.66 -25.70
CA LEU A 97 0.76 -14.66 -24.64
C LEU A 97 -0.67 -14.15 -24.49
N ILE A 98 -1.13 -14.10 -23.25
CA ILE A 98 -2.40 -13.45 -22.90
C ILE A 98 -2.07 -12.03 -22.42
N ARG A 99 -2.60 -11.04 -23.10
CA ARG A 99 -2.46 -9.63 -22.70
C ARG A 99 -3.67 -9.23 -21.87
N VAL A 100 -3.42 -8.71 -20.69
CA VAL A 100 -4.45 -8.24 -19.76
C VAL A 100 -4.27 -6.74 -19.56
N PRO A 101 -4.92 -5.90 -20.39
CA PRO A 101 -4.85 -4.47 -20.22
C PRO A 101 -5.66 -4.02 -18.99
N MET A 102 -5.12 -3.06 -18.24
CA MET A 102 -5.85 -2.45 -17.14
C MET A 102 -6.88 -1.46 -17.70
N PRO A 103 -8.12 -1.48 -17.18
CA PRO A 103 -9.10 -0.47 -17.56
C PRO A 103 -8.58 0.93 -17.22
N PRO A 104 -8.70 1.92 -18.12
CA PRO A 104 -8.32 3.28 -17.80
C PRO A 104 -9.26 3.86 -16.74
N LEU A 105 -8.71 4.64 -15.82
CA LEU A 105 -9.52 5.39 -14.86
C LEU A 105 -10.19 6.56 -15.58
N THR A 106 -11.47 6.77 -15.30
CA THR A 106 -12.16 8.00 -15.72
C THR A 106 -11.63 9.18 -14.91
N GLU A 107 -11.75 10.39 -15.45
CA GLU A 107 -11.35 11.60 -14.73
C GLU A 107 -12.11 11.75 -13.41
N GLU A 108 -13.40 11.46 -13.41
CA GLU A 108 -14.23 11.48 -12.20
C GLU A 108 -13.74 10.49 -11.16
N ARG A 109 -13.43 9.27 -11.59
CA ARG A 109 -12.93 8.24 -10.68
C ARG A 109 -11.55 8.59 -10.11
N ARG A 110 -10.68 9.21 -10.90
CA ARG A 110 -9.39 9.72 -10.42
C ARG A 110 -9.58 10.74 -9.31
N LYS A 111 -10.49 11.69 -9.49
CA LYS A 111 -10.80 12.71 -8.48
C LYS A 111 -11.30 12.11 -7.20
N GLU A 112 -12.20 11.12 -7.28
CA GLU A 112 -12.70 10.40 -6.11
C GLU A 112 -11.57 9.68 -5.37
N LEU A 113 -10.70 8.98 -6.10
CA LEU A 113 -9.58 8.24 -5.52
C LEU A 113 -8.55 9.18 -4.88
N ILE A 114 -8.31 10.36 -5.46
CA ILE A 114 -7.44 11.37 -4.85
C ILE A 114 -8.01 11.81 -3.50
N LYS A 115 -9.31 12.01 -3.39
CA LYS A 115 -9.96 12.33 -2.10
C LYS A 115 -9.77 11.19 -1.10
N VAL A 116 -9.91 9.95 -1.54
CA VAL A 116 -9.72 8.77 -0.69
C VAL A 116 -8.28 8.72 -0.16
N VAL A 117 -7.28 8.86 -1.02
CA VAL A 117 -5.88 8.78 -0.58
C VAL A 117 -5.48 9.95 0.31
N LYS A 118 -6.02 11.15 0.07
CA LYS A 118 -5.82 12.30 0.96
C LYS A 118 -6.43 12.04 2.34
N GLY A 119 -7.61 11.45 2.39
CA GLY A 119 -8.26 11.05 3.64
C GLY A 119 -7.44 10.03 4.42
N GLU A 120 -6.92 9.03 3.75
CA GLU A 120 -6.04 8.03 4.36
C GLU A 120 -4.75 8.66 4.90
N ALA A 121 -4.15 9.59 4.16
CA ALA A 121 -2.96 10.31 4.60
C ALA A 121 -3.25 11.17 5.84
N GLU A 122 -4.38 11.88 5.87
CA GLU A 122 -4.78 12.64 7.06
C GLU A 122 -5.01 11.74 8.27
N ALA A 123 -5.62 10.59 8.10
CA ALA A 123 -5.81 9.61 9.17
C ALA A 123 -4.46 9.12 9.73
N ALA A 124 -3.47 8.90 8.87
CA ALA A 124 -2.12 8.52 9.28
C ALA A 124 -1.44 9.65 10.08
N LYS A 125 -1.57 10.90 9.64
CA LYS A 125 -1.05 12.07 10.36
C LYS A 125 -1.69 12.21 11.76
N VAL A 126 -3.00 12.01 11.85
CA VAL A 126 -3.72 12.04 13.14
C VAL A 126 -3.19 10.94 14.05
N ALA A 127 -3.00 9.73 13.55
CA ALA A 127 -2.43 8.62 14.32
C ALA A 127 -1.03 8.94 14.83
N ILE A 128 -0.18 9.54 14.00
CA ILE A 128 1.18 9.94 14.38
C ILE A 128 1.15 11.02 15.46
N ARG A 129 0.26 12.01 15.34
CA ARG A 129 0.09 13.06 16.36
C ARG A 129 -0.43 12.49 17.68
N ASN A 130 -1.32 11.50 17.64
CA ASN A 130 -1.79 10.82 18.84
C ASN A 130 -0.67 10.06 19.54
N VAL A 131 0.19 9.39 18.78
CA VAL A 131 1.39 8.73 19.34
C VAL A 131 2.29 9.75 20.04
N ARG A 132 2.50 10.94 19.45
CA ARG A 132 3.24 12.03 20.09
C ARG A 132 2.60 12.48 21.39
N ARG A 133 1.27 12.68 21.39
CA ARG A 133 0.55 13.08 22.62
C ARG A 133 0.72 12.08 23.73
N ASP A 134 0.59 10.80 23.40
CA ASP A 134 0.74 9.72 24.38
C ASP A 134 2.16 9.69 24.95
N ALA A 135 3.18 9.86 24.10
CA ALA A 135 4.57 9.92 24.51
C ALA A 135 4.83 11.13 25.43
N ASN A 136 4.31 12.30 25.06
CA ASN A 136 4.43 13.51 25.89
C ASN A 136 3.71 13.35 27.24
N GLY A 137 2.56 12.67 27.24
CA GLY A 137 1.87 12.32 28.48
C GLY A 137 2.69 11.43 29.39
N THR A 138 3.33 10.41 28.83
CA THR A 138 4.25 9.54 29.58
C THR A 138 5.43 10.33 30.17
N LEU A 139 6.03 11.25 29.40
CA LEU A 139 7.11 12.09 29.88
C LEU A 139 6.67 13.01 31.02
N LYS A 140 5.46 13.56 30.96
CA LYS A 140 4.88 14.36 32.04
C LYS A 140 4.70 13.55 33.32
N ASP A 141 4.24 12.30 33.19
CA ASP A 141 4.09 11.40 34.34
C ASP A 141 5.46 11.10 34.99
N LEU A 142 6.49 10.84 34.16
CA LEU A 142 7.84 10.62 34.66
C LEU A 142 8.40 11.85 35.42
N LEU A 143 8.12 13.04 34.91
CA LEU A 143 8.50 14.27 35.57
C LEU A 143 7.76 14.43 36.92
N LYS A 144 6.47 14.19 36.95
CA LYS A 144 5.63 14.26 38.14
C LYS A 144 6.11 13.30 39.22
N ASP A 145 6.54 12.11 38.81
CA ASP A 145 7.06 11.07 39.69
C ASP A 145 8.53 11.34 40.07
N LYS A 146 9.11 12.43 39.56
CA LYS A 146 10.51 12.84 39.79
C LYS A 146 11.55 11.83 39.28
N ASP A 147 11.15 11.00 38.30
CA ASP A 147 12.05 10.06 37.64
C ASP A 147 12.97 10.73 36.64
N ILE A 148 12.56 11.89 36.12
CA ILE A 148 13.35 12.72 35.20
C ILE A 148 13.28 14.18 35.61
N SER A 149 14.24 14.99 35.14
CA SER A 149 14.27 16.43 35.34
C SER A 149 13.43 17.19 34.33
N GLU A 150 13.13 18.47 34.60
CA GLU A 150 12.44 19.34 33.63
C GLU A 150 13.23 19.49 32.35
N ASP A 151 14.56 19.58 32.42
CA ASP A 151 15.43 19.67 31.26
C ASP A 151 15.40 18.39 30.42
N ASP A 152 15.36 17.23 31.09
CA ASP A 152 15.23 15.93 30.41
C ASP A 152 13.89 15.82 29.68
N GLU A 153 12.81 16.24 30.33
CA GLU A 153 11.48 16.27 29.71
C GLU A 153 11.49 17.15 28.47
N ARG A 154 12.01 18.36 28.57
CA ARG A 154 12.06 19.32 27.47
C ARG A 154 12.82 18.75 26.25
N ARG A 155 14.01 18.21 26.50
CA ARG A 155 14.83 17.60 25.44
C ARG A 155 14.14 16.42 24.79
N ALA A 156 13.52 15.58 25.60
CA ALA A 156 12.79 14.42 25.10
C ALA A 156 11.57 14.83 24.24
N GLN A 157 10.82 15.85 24.70
CA GLN A 157 9.70 16.39 23.91
C GLN A 157 10.17 16.98 22.58
N ASP A 158 11.31 17.69 22.56
CA ASP A 158 11.87 18.23 21.32
C ASP A 158 12.27 17.11 20.35
N GLU A 159 12.86 16.04 20.85
CA GLU A 159 13.23 14.89 20.02
C GLU A 159 12.01 14.16 19.48
N ILE A 160 10.96 14.01 20.30
CA ILE A 160 9.69 13.42 19.87
C ILE A 160 9.01 14.31 18.82
N GLN A 161 9.10 15.63 18.95
CA GLN A 161 8.57 16.55 17.95
C GLN A 161 9.32 16.43 16.62
N LYS A 162 10.63 16.32 16.64
CA LYS A 162 11.44 16.09 15.43
C LYS A 162 11.09 14.76 14.77
N LEU A 163 10.88 13.72 15.55
CA LEU A 163 10.45 12.41 15.07
C LEU A 163 9.06 12.49 14.43
N THR A 164 8.14 13.22 15.07
CA THR A 164 6.79 13.47 14.54
C THR A 164 6.86 14.18 13.20
N ASP A 165 7.62 15.27 13.11
CA ASP A 165 7.75 16.06 11.87
C ASP A 165 8.34 15.22 10.75
N ARG A 166 9.32 14.39 11.04
CA ARG A 166 9.93 13.47 10.07
C ARG A 166 8.91 12.47 9.53
N ASN A 167 8.13 11.87 10.42
CA ASN A 167 7.11 10.89 10.00
C ASN A 167 5.96 11.53 9.24
N ILE A 168 5.54 12.75 9.60
CA ILE A 168 4.53 13.49 8.83
C ILE A 168 5.06 13.85 7.44
N ALA A 169 6.32 14.25 7.32
CA ALA A 169 6.94 14.48 6.02
C ALA A 169 6.97 13.20 5.17
N GLU A 170 7.19 12.06 5.78
CA GLU A 170 7.16 10.76 5.10
C GLU A 170 5.74 10.42 4.62
N VAL A 171 4.70 10.72 5.41
CA VAL A 171 3.30 10.59 4.97
C VAL A 171 3.06 11.42 3.71
N ASP A 172 3.55 12.65 3.68
CA ASP A 172 3.38 13.52 2.50
C ASP A 172 4.10 12.97 1.27
N LYS A 173 5.28 12.39 1.43
CA LYS A 173 5.99 11.74 0.32
C LYS A 173 5.20 10.55 -0.23
N ILE A 174 4.68 9.70 0.64
CA ILE A 174 3.87 8.54 0.27
C ILE A 174 2.61 9.00 -0.46
N LEU A 175 1.94 10.04 0.06
CA LEU A 175 0.76 10.62 -0.56
C LEU A 175 1.05 11.15 -1.95
N HIS A 176 2.09 11.97 -2.11
CA HIS A 176 2.45 12.58 -3.39
C HIS A 176 2.82 11.52 -4.44
N ALA A 177 3.52 10.46 -4.05
CA ALA A 177 3.83 9.35 -4.94
C ALA A 177 2.55 8.66 -5.43
N LYS A 178 1.59 8.43 -4.55
CA LYS A 178 0.31 7.81 -4.91
C LYS A 178 -0.54 8.72 -5.78
N GLU A 179 -0.60 10.01 -5.48
CA GLU A 179 -1.29 10.99 -6.32
C GLU A 179 -0.70 11.03 -7.74
N ALA A 180 0.63 11.00 -7.85
CA ALA A 180 1.31 10.94 -9.14
C ALA A 180 0.92 9.68 -9.93
N ASP A 181 0.84 8.52 -9.26
CA ASP A 181 0.38 7.28 -9.88
C ASP A 181 -1.07 7.37 -10.37
N LEU A 182 -1.94 8.02 -9.62
CA LEU A 182 -3.34 8.24 -10.00
C LEU A 182 -3.48 9.21 -11.18
N MET A 183 -2.59 10.17 -11.30
CA MET A 183 -2.59 11.15 -12.40
C MET A 183 -1.83 10.67 -13.63
N ALA A 184 -1.06 9.61 -13.53
CA ALA A 184 -0.34 9.02 -14.67
C ALA A 184 -1.35 8.40 -15.66
N VAL A 185 -1.22 8.77 -16.92
CA VAL A 185 -2.12 8.30 -17.99
C VAL A 185 -1.49 7.13 -18.72
#